data_a74919e748d0eaba83d5b5d404e8909e
#
_entry.id   a74919e748d0eaba83d5b5d404e8909e
#
_cell.length_a   1.000
_cell.length_b   1.000
_cell.length_c   1.000
_cell.angle_alpha   90.00
_cell.angle_beta   90.00
_cell.angle_gamma   90.00
#
_symmetry.space_group_name_H-M   'P 1'
#
loop_
_entity.id
_entity.type
_entity.pdbx_description
1 polymer ?
#
loop_
_entity_poly.entity_id
_entity_poly.type
_entity_poly.pdbx_seq_one_letter_code
_entity_poly.pdbx_strand_id
1 'polypeptide(L)'
;MHKSKVAVQLVSSGMLPEDTIMLGEAYLKQWHISNSVSIVLRFGTFRKTVKVIPVPKYDGMRINQSLARQMGILGSTTLRLTYDSSSSTLRLGPLIGVLISRDYPSAPDKPFGTITMFCKELVDGCANQGAHVYFFTPNHIQGSSDKQIEGWTFANGWKRAKLPLPDVVNNRLTSRKLESRSVVQQFFNEIKSTHHASLFNEKFLDKLEVFDALKKDESVRRYLPESHILRNYTTLKSMCSRYSNVFLKPSKGSLGKGIIRVTRLEGDSYQAHFTTGTGTRRQVYPSLEKLFSSISTKMKTIKYQTQQGLNLIEIQKRPVDFRAVVQKNASGKWTLTSVVARTASSQHFVSNLARGGTLSTVNDAVARSNIFAGKEGASKRLRTAALMIAEGIDKHIPAHFGELGIDLALDTSGRVWLLEVNSKPSKSDNTPLNQENDNKIRPSVRNVIQYSRFLSGF
;
A
#
# COMPACT_ATOMS: atom_id res chain seq x y z
N MET A 1 17.70 23.24 4.93
CA MET A 1 17.07 22.94 6.24
C MET A 1 17.82 21.83 6.93
N HIS A 2 18.42 22.09 8.08
CA HIS A 2 19.00 21.03 8.90
C HIS A 2 17.88 20.26 9.61
N LYS A 3 17.90 18.94 9.50
CA LYS A 3 16.89 18.04 10.08
C LYS A 3 17.53 17.29 11.23
N SER A 4 17.05 17.51 12.44
CA SER A 4 17.58 16.87 13.63
C SER A 4 16.58 15.87 14.22
N LYS A 5 17.07 14.79 14.78
CA LYS A 5 16.27 13.84 15.55
C LYS A 5 16.34 14.26 17.00
N VAL A 6 15.21 14.40 17.68
CA VAL A 6 15.10 14.94 19.03
C VAL A 6 14.30 13.99 19.93
N ALA A 7 14.82 13.72 21.12
CA ALA A 7 14.07 13.06 22.18
C ALA A 7 13.11 14.07 22.82
N VAL A 8 11.81 13.78 22.78
CA VAL A 8 10.74 14.59 23.39
C VAL A 8 10.35 13.94 24.71
N GLN A 9 10.63 14.62 25.80
CA GLN A 9 10.31 14.21 27.18
C GLN A 9 9.11 14.99 27.70
N LEU A 10 8.20 14.31 28.40
CA LEU A 10 7.06 14.92 29.04
C LEU A 10 7.41 15.25 30.48
N VAL A 11 7.11 16.48 30.88
CA VAL A 11 7.27 16.95 32.26
C VAL A 11 5.91 17.30 32.86
N SER A 12 5.80 17.20 34.19
CA SER A 12 4.55 17.49 34.89
C SER A 12 4.11 18.94 34.71
N SER A 13 2.81 19.19 34.80
CA SER A 13 2.20 20.51 34.58
C SER A 13 2.67 21.57 35.60
N GLY A 14 3.17 21.16 36.75
CA GLY A 14 3.74 22.08 37.75
C GLY A 14 5.20 22.52 37.47
N MET A 15 5.90 21.82 36.55
CA MET A 15 7.31 22.10 36.26
C MET A 15 7.54 23.05 35.08
N LEU A 16 6.59 23.10 34.15
CA LEU A 16 6.71 23.88 32.92
C LEU A 16 5.32 24.38 32.50
N PRO A 17 5.16 25.69 32.19
CA PRO A 17 3.92 26.24 31.66
C PRO A 17 3.52 25.61 30.32
N GLU A 18 2.22 25.60 30.01
CA GLU A 18 1.68 24.97 28.77
C GLU A 18 2.10 25.73 27.49
N ASP A 19 2.45 26.98 27.59
CA ASP A 19 2.92 27.82 26.49
C ASP A 19 4.45 27.86 26.38
N THR A 20 5.14 26.97 27.08
CA THR A 20 6.59 26.94 27.15
C THR A 20 7.16 25.58 26.83
N ILE A 21 8.26 25.56 26.08
CA ILE A 21 9.04 24.35 25.80
C ILE A 21 10.50 24.60 26.26
N MET A 22 11.15 23.53 26.69
CA MET A 22 12.60 23.50 26.89
C MET A 22 13.27 22.82 25.72
N LEU A 23 14.26 23.44 25.10
CA LEU A 23 14.97 22.89 23.94
C LEU A 23 16.47 23.02 24.16
N GLY A 24 17.21 21.99 23.75
CA GLY A 24 18.67 22.00 23.82
C GLY A 24 19.27 23.23 23.12
N GLU A 25 20.19 23.91 23.78
CA GLU A 25 20.81 25.17 23.29
C GLU A 25 21.48 24.99 21.92
N ALA A 26 21.98 23.80 21.61
CA ALA A 26 22.59 23.47 20.32
C ALA A 26 21.62 23.68 19.14
N TYR A 27 20.31 23.37 19.30
CA TYR A 27 19.31 23.58 18.27
C TYR A 27 19.04 25.05 18.01
N LEU A 28 19.00 25.89 19.10
CA LEU A 28 18.79 27.33 18.96
C LEU A 28 19.95 27.97 18.22
N LYS A 29 21.19 27.59 18.56
CA LYS A 29 22.41 28.06 17.87
C LYS A 29 22.42 27.62 16.39
N GLN A 30 22.08 26.38 16.13
CA GLN A 30 22.03 25.81 14.76
C GLN A 30 21.07 26.57 13.84
N TRP A 31 19.95 27.06 14.38
CA TRP A 31 18.92 27.76 13.60
C TRP A 31 18.88 29.27 13.84
N HIS A 32 19.84 29.80 14.57
CA HIS A 32 19.94 31.24 14.92
C HIS A 32 18.64 31.77 15.58
N ILE A 33 18.03 30.95 16.44
CA ILE A 33 16.86 31.36 17.22
C ILE A 33 17.33 32.15 18.43
N SER A 34 16.91 33.41 18.50
CA SER A 34 17.27 34.29 19.65
C SER A 34 16.62 33.79 20.95
N ASN A 35 17.33 33.94 22.06
CA ASN A 35 16.78 33.66 23.37
C ASN A 35 15.59 34.60 23.64
N SER A 36 14.52 34.07 24.23
CA SER A 36 13.30 34.82 24.59
C SER A 36 12.32 35.10 23.43
N VAL A 37 12.49 34.50 22.25
CA VAL A 37 11.54 34.65 21.16
C VAL A 37 10.40 33.64 21.31
N SER A 38 9.17 34.12 21.11
CA SER A 38 8.03 33.22 20.91
C SER A 38 8.04 32.65 19.51
N ILE A 39 7.89 31.35 19.38
CA ILE A 39 7.84 30.62 18.09
C ILE A 39 6.53 29.83 17.96
N VAL A 40 6.16 29.52 16.76
CA VAL A 40 5.02 28.63 16.51
C VAL A 40 5.50 27.18 16.56
N LEU A 41 5.03 26.41 17.54
CA LEU A 41 5.21 24.96 17.56
C LEU A 41 4.14 24.32 16.68
N ARG A 42 4.58 23.50 15.71
CA ARG A 42 3.68 22.78 14.79
C ARG A 42 3.89 21.26 14.87
N PHE A 43 2.77 20.50 14.92
CA PHE A 43 2.75 19.04 14.83
C PHE A 43 1.51 18.59 14.06
N GLY A 44 1.66 18.10 12.83
CA GLY A 44 0.55 17.96 11.90
C GLY A 44 -0.19 19.29 11.70
N THR A 45 -1.49 19.31 11.93
CA THR A 45 -2.32 20.55 11.91
C THR A 45 -2.30 21.33 13.23
N PHE A 46 -1.78 20.75 14.31
CA PHE A 46 -1.65 21.47 15.58
C PHE A 46 -0.67 22.64 15.45
N ARG A 47 -1.05 23.80 15.96
CA ARG A 47 -0.21 25.01 16.04
C ARG A 47 -0.46 25.71 17.36
N LYS A 48 0.62 26.09 18.03
CA LYS A 48 0.57 26.89 19.27
C LYS A 48 1.80 27.76 19.34
N THR A 49 1.63 29.05 19.68
CA THR A 49 2.75 29.91 20.01
C THR A 49 3.30 29.52 21.38
N VAL A 50 4.60 29.29 21.45
CA VAL A 50 5.28 28.85 22.66
C VAL A 50 6.55 29.68 22.89
N LYS A 51 6.91 29.87 24.18
CA LYS A 51 8.20 30.39 24.60
C LYS A 51 9.22 29.26 24.61
N VAL A 52 10.45 29.55 24.22
CA VAL A 52 11.53 28.56 24.22
C VAL A 52 12.53 28.91 25.34
N ILE A 53 12.76 27.97 26.23
CA ILE A 53 13.81 28.01 27.23
C ILE A 53 15.00 27.19 26.74
N PRO A 54 16.17 27.80 26.50
CA PRO A 54 17.38 27.08 26.15
C PRO A 54 17.91 26.27 27.35
N VAL A 55 18.31 25.00 27.08
CA VAL A 55 18.92 24.15 28.10
C VAL A 55 20.35 23.80 27.68
N PRO A 56 21.36 24.28 28.43
CA PRO A 56 22.76 23.96 28.13
C PRO A 56 23.05 22.47 28.27
N LYS A 57 23.95 21.94 27.41
CA LYS A 57 24.41 20.55 27.46
C LYS A 57 23.27 19.48 27.44
N TYR A 58 22.17 19.82 26.80
CA TYR A 58 21.00 18.95 26.64
C TYR A 58 20.72 18.73 25.15
N ASP A 59 20.54 17.44 24.76
CA ASP A 59 20.18 17.07 23.40
C ASP A 59 18.76 16.50 23.39
N GLY A 60 17.77 17.38 23.54
CA GLY A 60 16.38 16.99 23.62
C GLY A 60 15.42 18.16 23.68
N MET A 61 14.14 17.81 23.80
CA MET A 61 13.04 18.73 24.04
C MET A 61 12.21 18.26 25.23
N ARG A 62 11.83 19.18 26.12
CA ARG A 62 10.85 18.92 27.17
C ARG A 62 9.60 19.74 26.91
N ILE A 63 8.46 19.10 27.02
CA ILE A 63 7.15 19.72 26.87
C ILE A 63 6.25 19.35 28.05
N ASN A 64 5.35 20.25 28.38
CA ASN A 64 4.34 20.02 29.42
C ASN A 64 3.39 18.89 28.99
N GLN A 65 2.95 18.06 29.95
CA GLN A 65 2.01 16.95 29.70
C GLN A 65 0.68 17.41 29.09
N SER A 66 0.18 18.61 29.49
CA SER A 66 -1.06 19.16 28.91
C SER A 66 -0.86 19.54 27.44
N LEU A 67 0.26 20.20 27.10
CA LEU A 67 0.63 20.49 25.71
C LEU A 67 0.80 19.21 24.89
N ALA A 68 1.47 18.20 25.45
CA ALA A 68 1.65 16.90 24.78
C ALA A 68 0.31 16.22 24.48
N ARG A 69 -0.65 16.25 25.42
CA ARG A 69 -2.01 15.69 25.22
C ARG A 69 -2.77 16.42 24.11
N GLN A 70 -2.65 17.74 23.99
CA GLN A 70 -3.24 18.52 22.88
C GLN A 70 -2.67 18.08 21.52
N MET A 71 -1.41 17.61 21.50
CA MET A 71 -0.74 17.06 20.33
C MET A 71 -1.02 15.55 20.13
N GLY A 72 -1.72 14.88 21.05
CA GLY A 72 -1.94 13.44 21.05
C GLY A 72 -0.72 12.61 21.41
N ILE A 73 0.31 13.22 22.00
CA ILE A 73 1.53 12.55 22.48
C ILE A 73 1.30 12.11 23.93
N LEU A 74 1.19 10.81 24.15
CA LEU A 74 0.82 10.22 25.46
C LEU A 74 2.02 9.71 26.27
N GLY A 75 3.23 9.79 25.74
CA GLY A 75 4.47 9.37 26.39
C GLY A 75 5.69 9.94 25.73
N SER A 76 6.85 9.82 26.36
CA SER A 76 8.12 10.25 25.78
C SER A 76 8.34 9.54 24.45
N THR A 77 8.83 10.27 23.46
CA THR A 77 8.99 9.78 22.09
C THR A 77 10.19 10.44 21.43
N THR A 78 10.60 9.90 20.29
CA THR A 78 11.64 10.54 19.47
C THR A 78 11.00 11.01 18.17
N LEU A 79 11.20 12.29 17.84
CA LEU A 79 10.66 12.92 16.64
C LEU A 79 11.77 13.62 15.85
N ARG A 80 11.45 14.02 14.64
CA ARG A 80 12.31 14.94 13.89
C ARG A 80 11.88 16.37 14.14
N LEU A 81 12.85 17.25 14.01
CA LEU A 81 12.68 18.66 14.26
C LEU A 81 13.26 19.45 13.09
N THR A 82 12.50 20.40 12.59
CA THR A 82 12.92 21.36 11.58
C THR A 82 12.45 22.74 11.96
N TYR A 83 13.21 23.77 11.59
CA TYR A 83 12.85 25.16 11.82
C TYR A 83 12.73 25.91 10.50
N ASP A 84 11.64 26.63 10.36
CA ASP A 84 11.40 27.57 9.27
C ASP A 84 11.53 29.00 9.81
N SER A 85 12.62 29.67 9.44
CA SER A 85 12.93 31.04 9.91
C SER A 85 11.97 32.08 9.33
N SER A 86 11.44 31.86 8.13
CA SER A 86 10.54 32.81 7.48
C SER A 86 9.19 32.94 8.21
N SER A 87 8.73 31.88 8.84
CA SER A 87 7.48 31.85 9.60
C SER A 87 7.70 31.69 11.13
N SER A 88 8.93 31.70 11.60
CA SER A 88 9.30 31.37 12.97
C SER A 88 8.64 30.10 13.50
N THR A 89 8.56 29.07 12.66
CA THR A 89 7.85 27.85 12.97
C THR A 89 8.81 26.70 13.24
N LEU A 90 8.71 26.11 14.43
CA LEU A 90 9.38 24.89 14.84
C LEU A 90 8.45 23.71 14.56
N ARG A 91 8.80 22.86 13.58
CA ARG A 91 8.01 21.71 13.18
C ARG A 91 8.53 20.45 13.83
N LEU A 92 7.66 19.75 14.57
CA LEU A 92 7.85 18.38 15.03
C LEU A 92 7.17 17.40 14.09
N GLY A 93 7.74 16.24 13.88
CA GLY A 93 7.09 15.21 13.05
C GLY A 93 8.06 14.21 12.45
N PRO A 94 7.66 13.56 11.36
CA PRO A 94 6.31 13.64 10.79
C PRO A 94 5.25 12.97 11.65
N LEU A 95 4.03 13.48 11.57
CA LEU A 95 2.82 12.82 12.06
C LEU A 95 2.19 12.05 10.91
N ILE A 96 2.11 10.73 11.03
CA ILE A 96 1.61 9.82 10.00
C ILE A 96 0.27 9.25 10.44
N GLY A 97 -0.79 9.46 9.65
CA GLY A 97 -2.08 8.83 9.83
C GLY A 97 -2.24 7.62 8.93
N VAL A 98 -2.62 6.48 9.48
CA VAL A 98 -2.90 5.27 8.70
C VAL A 98 -4.39 5.00 8.74
N LEU A 99 -5.05 5.17 7.59
CA LEU A 99 -6.48 4.89 7.46
C LEU A 99 -6.70 3.40 7.21
N ILE A 100 -7.27 2.72 8.19
CA ILE A 100 -7.57 1.28 8.17
C ILE A 100 -9.08 1.03 8.08
N SER A 101 -9.49 -0.19 7.70
CA SER A 101 -10.90 -0.49 7.42
C SER A 101 -11.78 -0.58 8.66
N ARG A 102 -11.25 -1.07 9.77
CA ARG A 102 -12.00 -1.28 11.03
C ARG A 102 -11.05 -1.42 12.21
N ASP A 103 -11.59 -1.17 13.38
CA ASP A 103 -10.98 -1.44 14.68
C ASP A 103 -11.91 -2.28 15.55
N TYR A 104 -11.38 -2.80 16.65
CA TYR A 104 -12.06 -3.66 17.62
C TYR A 104 -11.78 -3.12 19.03
N PRO A 105 -12.54 -2.10 19.51
CA PRO A 105 -12.29 -1.47 20.81
C PRO A 105 -12.42 -2.41 22.00
N SER A 106 -13.21 -3.47 21.88
CA SER A 106 -13.37 -4.51 22.91
C SER A 106 -12.18 -5.49 23.00
N ALA A 107 -11.22 -5.41 22.09
CA ALA A 107 -10.03 -6.26 22.07
C ALA A 107 -8.75 -5.40 22.14
N PRO A 108 -8.43 -4.81 23.31
CA PRO A 108 -7.34 -3.82 23.44
C PRO A 108 -5.96 -4.36 23.06
N ASP A 109 -5.72 -5.66 23.19
CA ASP A 109 -4.45 -6.28 22.78
C ASP A 109 -4.36 -6.51 21.27
N LYS A 110 -5.50 -6.59 20.58
CA LYS A 110 -5.59 -6.80 19.12
C LYS A 110 -6.59 -5.86 18.46
N PRO A 111 -6.46 -4.54 18.66
CA PRO A 111 -7.48 -3.58 18.22
C PRO A 111 -7.67 -3.51 16.71
N PHE A 112 -6.78 -4.09 15.93
CA PHE A 112 -6.85 -4.15 14.46
C PHE A 112 -6.93 -5.57 13.90
N GLY A 113 -7.25 -6.55 14.76
CA GLY A 113 -7.35 -7.97 14.37
C GLY A 113 -6.04 -8.49 13.78
N THR A 114 -6.11 -9.11 12.61
CA THR A 114 -4.95 -9.76 11.96
C THR A 114 -3.84 -8.81 11.53
N ILE A 115 -4.08 -7.49 11.47
CA ILE A 115 -3.06 -6.49 11.10
C ILE A 115 -2.45 -5.79 12.32
N THR A 116 -2.81 -6.18 13.55
CA THR A 116 -2.27 -5.53 14.78
C THR A 116 -0.76 -5.62 14.85
N MET A 117 -0.16 -6.75 14.47
CA MET A 117 1.31 -6.90 14.44
C MET A 117 1.97 -5.95 13.43
N PHE A 118 1.39 -5.81 12.24
CA PHE A 118 1.87 -4.83 11.25
C PHE A 118 1.78 -3.39 11.79
N CYS A 119 0.68 -3.04 12.46
CA CYS A 119 0.52 -1.72 13.06
C CYS A 119 1.56 -1.48 14.17
N LYS A 120 1.85 -2.48 15.00
CA LYS A 120 2.87 -2.40 16.04
C LYS A 120 4.28 -2.24 15.45
N GLU A 121 4.61 -3.00 14.43
CA GLU A 121 5.88 -2.88 13.72
C GLU A 121 6.05 -1.47 13.10
N LEU A 122 4.95 -0.89 12.60
CA LEU A 122 4.97 0.48 12.07
C LEU A 122 5.22 1.50 13.19
N VAL A 123 4.63 1.31 14.38
CA VAL A 123 4.92 2.12 15.58
C VAL A 123 6.40 2.07 15.94
N ASP A 124 6.95 0.85 16.06
CA ASP A 124 8.36 0.65 16.43
C ASP A 124 9.31 1.24 15.38
N GLY A 125 8.97 1.06 14.11
CA GLY A 125 9.71 1.66 13.02
C GLY A 125 9.67 3.19 13.02
N CYS A 126 8.54 3.79 13.35
CA CYS A 126 8.40 5.23 13.49
C CYS A 126 9.23 5.76 14.66
N ALA A 127 9.17 5.12 15.82
CA ALA A 127 9.97 5.49 16.98
C ALA A 127 11.48 5.47 16.65
N ASN A 128 11.95 4.43 15.95
CA ASN A 128 13.34 4.31 15.53
C ASN A 128 13.76 5.37 14.51
N GLN A 129 12.86 5.84 13.66
CA GLN A 129 13.16 6.82 12.60
C GLN A 129 12.80 8.26 12.94
N GLY A 130 12.27 8.50 14.15
CA GLY A 130 11.85 9.82 14.61
C GLY A 130 10.58 10.29 13.91
N ALA A 131 9.53 9.47 13.95
CA ALA A 131 8.20 9.80 13.44
C ALA A 131 7.14 9.35 14.45
N HIS A 132 5.94 9.93 14.37
CA HIS A 132 4.79 9.49 15.14
C HIS A 132 3.72 8.94 14.21
N VAL A 133 3.09 7.82 14.57
CA VAL A 133 2.04 7.20 13.78
C VAL A 133 0.81 6.92 14.63
N TYR A 134 -0.36 7.13 14.03
CA TYR A 134 -1.63 6.71 14.58
C TYR A 134 -2.53 6.07 13.53
N PHE A 135 -3.52 5.32 14.00
CA PHE A 135 -4.42 4.53 13.17
C PHE A 135 -5.86 5.00 13.38
N PHE A 136 -6.59 5.16 12.31
CA PHE A 136 -7.98 5.57 12.35
C PHE A 136 -8.81 4.88 11.27
N THR A 137 -10.13 4.85 11.48
CA THR A 137 -11.08 4.21 10.55
C THR A 137 -11.99 5.27 9.93
N PRO A 138 -12.76 4.93 8.88
CA PRO A 138 -13.79 5.82 8.35
C PRO A 138 -14.81 6.31 9.37
N ASN A 139 -15.00 5.56 10.47
CA ASN A 139 -15.94 5.95 11.53
C ASN A 139 -15.36 7.01 12.48
N HIS A 140 -14.04 7.18 12.49
CA HIS A 140 -13.37 8.22 13.28
C HIS A 140 -13.25 9.55 12.54
N ILE A 141 -13.61 9.58 11.25
CA ILE A 141 -13.65 10.82 10.46
C ILE A 141 -14.95 11.54 10.83
N GLN A 142 -14.83 12.58 11.63
CA GLN A 142 -15.90 13.51 11.93
C GLN A 142 -15.89 14.62 10.88
N GLY A 143 -17.00 15.35 10.69
CA GLY A 143 -17.10 16.35 9.61
C GLY A 143 -16.02 17.43 9.62
N SER A 144 -15.94 18.18 8.54
CA SER A 144 -14.84 19.07 8.13
C SER A 144 -14.43 20.20 9.09
N SER A 145 -15.14 20.43 10.20
CA SER A 145 -14.81 21.49 11.18
C SER A 145 -13.72 21.11 12.18
N ASP A 146 -13.49 19.83 12.42
CA ASP A 146 -12.56 19.38 13.46
C ASP A 146 -11.15 19.18 12.89
N LYS A 147 -10.21 20.03 13.31
CA LYS A 147 -8.77 19.88 13.01
C LYS A 147 -8.12 18.71 13.74
N GLN A 148 -8.92 17.81 14.30
CA GLN A 148 -8.49 16.65 15.06
C GLN A 148 -9.25 15.41 14.63
N ILE A 149 -8.61 14.25 14.78
CA ILE A 149 -9.20 12.93 14.55
C ILE A 149 -9.06 12.09 15.81
N GLU A 150 -10.10 11.38 16.20
CA GLU A 150 -9.97 10.35 17.21
C GLU A 150 -9.28 9.14 16.57
N GLY A 151 -8.18 8.69 17.14
CA GLY A 151 -7.38 7.61 16.58
C GLY A 151 -6.71 6.77 17.64
N TRP A 152 -6.11 5.68 17.20
CA TRP A 152 -5.35 4.77 18.05
C TRP A 152 -3.85 5.10 17.96
N THR A 153 -3.23 5.29 19.09
CA THR A 153 -1.78 5.42 19.25
C THR A 153 -1.26 4.37 20.24
N PHE A 154 0.05 4.15 20.24
CA PHE A 154 0.69 3.19 21.14
C PHE A 154 1.54 3.92 22.17
N ALA A 155 1.20 3.77 23.45
CA ALA A 155 1.95 4.30 24.60
C ALA A 155 1.79 3.33 25.77
N ASN A 156 2.73 2.38 25.91
CA ASN A 156 2.62 1.26 26.85
C ASN A 156 1.31 0.48 26.68
N GLY A 157 0.94 0.17 25.43
CA GLY A 157 -0.32 -0.41 25.02
C GLY A 157 -1.08 0.49 24.06
N TRP A 158 -2.09 -0.06 23.40
CA TRP A 158 -2.94 0.66 22.47
C TRP A 158 -3.92 1.57 23.23
N LYS A 159 -3.96 2.84 22.85
CA LYS A 159 -4.84 3.86 23.48
C LYS A 159 -5.51 4.71 22.42
N ARG A 160 -6.74 5.12 22.69
CA ARG A 160 -7.44 6.12 21.88
C ARG A 160 -7.06 7.51 22.36
N ALA A 161 -6.86 8.42 21.42
CA ALA A 161 -6.57 9.82 21.69
C ALA A 161 -7.14 10.70 20.58
N LYS A 162 -7.39 11.97 20.89
CA LYS A 162 -7.59 13.01 19.87
C LYS A 162 -6.24 13.45 19.35
N LEU A 163 -6.04 13.34 18.05
CA LEU A 163 -4.77 13.70 17.39
C LEU A 163 -5.02 14.78 16.33
N PRO A 164 -4.06 15.66 16.09
CA PRO A 164 -4.13 16.57 14.96
C PRO A 164 -4.24 15.80 13.64
N LEU A 165 -4.77 16.45 12.62
CA LEU A 165 -4.69 15.88 11.27
C LEU A 165 -3.21 15.72 10.86
N PRO A 166 -2.86 14.62 10.17
CA PRO A 166 -1.46 14.25 9.98
C PRO A 166 -0.78 15.06 8.86
N ASP A 167 0.55 15.04 8.83
CA ASP A 167 1.32 15.54 7.69
C ASP A 167 1.17 14.63 6.45
N VAL A 168 0.96 13.33 6.69
CA VAL A 168 0.84 12.31 5.64
C VAL A 168 -0.21 11.27 6.02
N VAL A 169 -1.09 10.95 5.07
CA VAL A 169 -2.07 9.86 5.18
C VAL A 169 -1.66 8.68 4.30
N ASN A 170 -1.55 7.52 4.90
CA ASN A 170 -1.43 6.24 4.19
C ASN A 170 -2.81 5.57 4.14
N ASN A 171 -3.43 5.52 2.97
CA ASN A 171 -4.71 4.85 2.79
C ASN A 171 -4.54 3.33 2.67
N ARG A 172 -4.91 2.62 3.73
CA ARG A 172 -4.86 1.15 3.82
C ARG A 172 -6.24 0.49 3.87
N LEU A 173 -7.28 1.18 3.40
CA LEU A 173 -8.62 0.59 3.27
C LEU A 173 -8.56 -0.66 2.38
N THR A 174 -9.22 -1.73 2.81
CA THR A 174 -9.25 -3.03 2.11
C THR A 174 -10.51 -3.23 1.27
N SER A 175 -11.41 -2.25 1.25
CA SER A 175 -12.70 -2.32 0.55
C SER A 175 -12.95 -1.07 -0.28
N ARG A 176 -13.26 -1.25 -1.57
CA ARG A 176 -13.73 -0.17 -2.47
C ARG A 176 -14.98 0.51 -1.94
N LYS A 177 -15.90 -0.26 -1.32
CA LYS A 177 -17.12 0.27 -0.72
C LYS A 177 -16.81 1.25 0.43
N LEU A 178 -15.84 0.93 1.28
CA LEU A 178 -15.40 1.85 2.33
C LEU A 178 -14.72 3.09 1.77
N GLU A 179 -13.87 2.92 0.78
CA GLU A 179 -13.16 4.03 0.14
C GLU A 179 -14.13 4.99 -0.57
N SER A 180 -15.18 4.47 -1.21
CA SER A 180 -16.18 5.30 -1.91
C SER A 180 -17.21 5.98 -1.00
N ARG A 181 -17.14 5.82 0.33
CA ARG A 181 -18.02 6.56 1.25
C ARG A 181 -17.76 8.06 1.12
N SER A 182 -18.85 8.85 1.09
CA SER A 182 -18.77 10.32 0.96
C SER A 182 -17.84 10.95 2.00
N VAL A 183 -17.94 10.53 3.25
CA VAL A 183 -17.09 11.04 4.35
C VAL A 183 -15.59 10.78 4.09
N VAL A 184 -15.25 9.64 3.50
CA VAL A 184 -13.85 9.31 3.16
C VAL A 184 -13.34 10.16 2.00
N GLN A 185 -14.16 10.34 0.95
CA GLN A 185 -13.79 11.16 -0.21
C GLN A 185 -13.69 12.64 0.15
N GLN A 186 -14.59 13.14 0.99
CA GLN A 186 -14.51 14.50 1.53
C GLN A 186 -13.22 14.70 2.33
N PHE A 187 -12.90 13.78 3.24
CA PHE A 187 -11.67 13.79 4.00
C PHE A 187 -10.43 13.81 3.09
N PHE A 188 -10.39 12.96 2.05
CA PHE A 188 -9.26 12.96 1.11
C PHE A 188 -9.09 14.28 0.38
N ASN A 189 -10.19 14.92 -0.03
CA ASN A 189 -10.15 16.23 -0.66
C ASN A 189 -9.66 17.29 0.32
N GLU A 190 -10.21 17.31 1.54
CA GLU A 190 -9.87 18.28 2.58
C GLU A 190 -8.39 18.20 3.00
N ILE A 191 -7.89 16.98 3.24
CA ILE A 191 -6.49 16.76 3.60
C ILE A 191 -5.54 17.35 2.55
N LYS A 192 -5.86 17.18 1.25
CA LYS A 192 -5.03 17.68 0.16
C LYS A 192 -5.19 19.19 -0.07
N SER A 193 -6.42 19.67 -0.15
CA SER A 193 -6.69 21.06 -0.56
C SER A 193 -6.56 22.08 0.56
N THR A 194 -7.02 21.73 1.78
CA THR A 194 -7.09 22.67 2.90
C THR A 194 -5.87 22.54 3.82
N HIS A 195 -5.44 21.32 4.11
CA HIS A 195 -4.35 21.09 5.06
C HIS A 195 -2.99 20.87 4.40
N HIS A 196 -2.96 20.76 3.06
CA HIS A 196 -1.74 20.53 2.27
C HIS A 196 -0.94 19.31 2.76
N ALA A 197 -1.64 18.34 3.33
CA ALA A 197 -1.05 17.07 3.75
C ALA A 197 -0.98 16.11 2.56
N SER A 198 0.01 15.27 2.55
CA SER A 198 0.16 14.27 1.51
C SER A 198 -0.74 13.06 1.76
N LEU A 199 -1.38 12.57 0.71
CA LEU A 199 -2.15 11.33 0.73
C LEU A 199 -1.56 10.38 -0.32
N PHE A 200 -1.26 9.13 0.05
CA PHE A 200 -0.82 8.13 -0.92
C PHE A 200 -1.63 6.83 -0.81
N ASN A 201 -1.54 6.00 -1.87
CA ASN A 201 -2.44 4.89 -2.16
C ASN A 201 -3.90 5.37 -2.26
N GLU A 202 -4.09 6.47 -2.98
CA GLU A 202 -5.34 7.25 -3.00
C GLU A 202 -6.56 6.43 -3.39
N LYS A 203 -6.42 5.46 -4.30
CA LYS A 203 -7.54 4.64 -4.76
C LYS A 203 -7.17 3.20 -5.04
N PHE A 204 -8.19 2.34 -5.09
CA PHE A 204 -8.05 1.02 -5.69
C PHE A 204 -7.89 1.14 -7.20
N LEU A 205 -6.96 0.38 -7.75
CA LEU A 205 -6.78 0.25 -9.20
C LEU A 205 -7.83 -0.69 -9.80
N ASP A 206 -8.41 -0.28 -10.92
CA ASP A 206 -9.28 -1.12 -11.76
C ASP A 206 -8.43 -1.79 -12.85
N LYS A 207 -8.71 -3.07 -13.15
CA LYS A 207 -7.92 -3.82 -14.15
C LYS A 207 -7.97 -3.18 -15.53
N LEU A 208 -9.14 -2.71 -15.96
CA LEU A 208 -9.29 -2.06 -17.25
C LEU A 208 -8.50 -0.75 -17.31
N GLU A 209 -8.63 0.09 -16.26
CA GLU A 209 -7.88 1.33 -16.14
C GLU A 209 -6.37 1.10 -16.22
N VAL A 210 -5.85 0.11 -15.49
CA VAL A 210 -4.43 -0.25 -15.49
C VAL A 210 -3.97 -0.66 -16.89
N PHE A 211 -4.66 -1.59 -17.53
CA PHE A 211 -4.26 -2.07 -18.85
C PHE A 211 -4.39 -0.99 -19.93
N ASP A 212 -5.43 -0.18 -19.89
CA ASP A 212 -5.62 0.93 -20.84
C ASP A 212 -4.58 2.04 -20.65
N ALA A 213 -4.18 2.32 -19.40
CA ALA A 213 -3.11 3.25 -19.09
C ALA A 213 -1.75 2.74 -19.60
N LEU A 214 -1.40 1.49 -19.26
CA LEU A 214 -0.11 0.91 -19.61
C LEU A 214 0.06 0.62 -21.12
N LYS A 215 -1.06 0.40 -21.86
CA LYS A 215 -1.02 0.29 -23.34
C LYS A 215 -0.47 1.55 -24.02
N LYS A 216 -0.58 2.71 -23.38
CA LYS A 216 -0.09 3.99 -23.90
C LYS A 216 1.44 4.13 -23.77
N ASP A 217 2.08 3.30 -22.96
CA ASP A 217 3.51 3.33 -22.70
C ASP A 217 4.22 2.21 -23.45
N GLU A 218 5.02 2.57 -24.46
CA GLU A 218 5.74 1.60 -25.30
C GLU A 218 6.74 0.76 -24.52
N SER A 219 7.33 1.34 -23.47
CA SER A 219 8.36 0.67 -22.67
C SER A 219 7.80 -0.53 -21.89
N VAL A 220 6.51 -0.46 -21.49
CA VAL A 220 5.83 -1.52 -20.71
C VAL A 220 4.86 -2.37 -21.53
N ARG A 221 4.47 -1.93 -22.73
CA ARG A 221 3.53 -2.66 -23.61
C ARG A 221 3.93 -4.12 -23.82
N ARG A 222 5.24 -4.40 -23.93
CA ARG A 222 5.78 -5.76 -24.10
C ARG A 222 5.44 -6.74 -22.98
N TYR A 223 5.06 -6.24 -21.80
CA TYR A 223 4.66 -7.07 -20.64
C TYR A 223 3.16 -7.34 -20.60
N LEU A 224 2.38 -6.70 -21.46
CA LEU A 224 0.93 -6.80 -21.43
C LEU A 224 0.44 -7.97 -22.30
N PRO A 225 -0.31 -8.92 -21.75
CA PRO A 225 -1.07 -9.85 -22.57
C PRO A 225 -2.16 -9.10 -23.35
N GLU A 226 -2.48 -9.59 -24.55
CA GLU A 226 -3.57 -9.00 -25.31
C GLU A 226 -4.86 -9.07 -24.50
N SER A 227 -5.55 -7.95 -24.38
CA SER A 227 -6.75 -7.84 -23.57
C SER A 227 -7.68 -6.75 -24.07
N HIS A 228 -8.99 -7.04 -23.99
CA HIS A 228 -10.06 -6.14 -24.42
C HIS A 228 -11.20 -6.13 -23.40
N ILE A 229 -12.00 -5.06 -23.39
CA ILE A 229 -13.26 -5.05 -22.67
C ILE A 229 -14.22 -6.03 -23.37
N LEU A 230 -14.76 -6.99 -22.63
CA LEU A 230 -15.77 -7.91 -23.16
C LEU A 230 -17.13 -7.19 -23.25
N ARG A 231 -17.41 -6.64 -24.42
CA ARG A 231 -18.66 -5.89 -24.67
C ARG A 231 -19.75 -6.78 -25.28
N ASN A 232 -19.38 -7.66 -26.18
CA ASN A 232 -20.29 -8.46 -27.00
C ASN A 232 -19.66 -9.79 -27.41
N TYR A 233 -20.46 -10.62 -28.08
CA TYR A 233 -20.06 -11.91 -28.61
C TYR A 233 -18.88 -11.82 -29.59
N THR A 234 -18.87 -10.81 -30.47
CA THR A 234 -17.82 -10.62 -31.48
C THR A 234 -16.45 -10.44 -30.83
N THR A 235 -16.38 -9.72 -29.72
CA THR A 235 -15.12 -9.58 -28.95
C THR A 235 -14.63 -10.91 -28.41
N LEU A 236 -15.52 -11.74 -27.86
CA LEU A 236 -15.15 -13.07 -27.37
C LEU A 236 -14.72 -13.99 -28.52
N LYS A 237 -15.48 -13.99 -29.62
CA LYS A 237 -15.18 -14.80 -30.82
C LYS A 237 -13.82 -14.46 -31.39
N SER A 238 -13.50 -13.18 -31.55
CA SER A 238 -12.19 -12.71 -32.02
C SER A 238 -11.04 -13.17 -31.12
N MET A 239 -11.20 -13.20 -29.81
CA MET A 239 -10.17 -13.72 -28.90
C MET A 239 -10.05 -15.25 -28.97
N CYS A 240 -11.15 -15.96 -28.98
CA CYS A 240 -11.15 -17.44 -29.05
C CYS A 240 -10.69 -18.01 -30.40
N SER A 241 -10.77 -17.21 -31.49
CA SER A 241 -10.21 -17.63 -32.78
C SER A 241 -8.68 -17.57 -32.82
N ARG A 242 -8.06 -16.67 -32.05
CA ARG A 242 -6.61 -16.47 -32.01
C ARG A 242 -5.91 -17.24 -30.90
N TYR A 243 -6.61 -17.53 -29.83
CA TYR A 243 -6.04 -18.14 -28.62
C TYR A 243 -6.84 -19.38 -28.21
N SER A 244 -6.14 -20.49 -28.00
CA SER A 244 -6.76 -21.75 -27.51
C SER A 244 -7.36 -21.61 -26.11
N ASN A 245 -6.79 -20.70 -25.30
CA ASN A 245 -7.27 -20.35 -23.97
C ASN A 245 -7.51 -18.85 -23.88
N VAL A 246 -8.65 -18.46 -23.33
CA VAL A 246 -9.02 -17.05 -23.08
C VAL A 246 -9.54 -16.93 -21.65
N PHE A 247 -9.08 -15.92 -20.94
CA PHE A 247 -9.54 -15.60 -19.60
C PHE A 247 -10.53 -14.44 -19.61
N LEU A 248 -11.67 -14.61 -18.94
CA LEU A 248 -12.62 -13.53 -18.66
C LEU A 248 -12.45 -13.14 -17.20
N LYS A 249 -12.00 -11.91 -16.94
CA LYS A 249 -11.68 -11.42 -15.60
C LYS A 249 -12.60 -10.25 -15.24
N PRO A 250 -13.32 -10.28 -14.09
CA PRO A 250 -14.07 -9.12 -13.63
C PRO A 250 -13.13 -7.91 -13.45
N SER A 251 -13.53 -6.73 -13.94
CA SER A 251 -12.69 -5.52 -13.87
C SER A 251 -12.38 -5.11 -12.42
N LYS A 252 -13.36 -5.26 -11.53
CA LYS A 252 -13.28 -4.92 -10.09
C LYS A 252 -13.18 -6.16 -9.18
N GLY A 253 -12.68 -7.28 -9.68
CA GLY A 253 -12.50 -8.51 -8.91
C GLY A 253 -11.18 -8.53 -8.14
N SER A 254 -11.13 -9.30 -7.05
CA SER A 254 -9.91 -9.61 -6.29
C SER A 254 -9.86 -11.10 -5.91
N LEU A 255 -8.68 -11.58 -5.51
CA LEU A 255 -8.48 -12.96 -5.04
C LEU A 255 -8.90 -14.03 -6.06
N GLY A 256 -8.85 -13.74 -7.36
CA GLY A 256 -9.23 -14.67 -8.42
C GLY A 256 -10.72 -15.01 -8.47
N LYS A 257 -11.59 -14.26 -7.76
CA LYS A 257 -13.04 -14.54 -7.75
C LYS A 257 -13.67 -14.15 -9.09
N GLY A 258 -14.58 -15.02 -9.58
CA GLY A 258 -15.36 -14.78 -10.79
C GLY A 258 -14.56 -14.86 -12.10
N ILE A 259 -13.32 -15.35 -12.09
CA ILE A 259 -12.55 -15.59 -13.31
C ILE A 259 -13.14 -16.81 -14.02
N ILE A 260 -13.26 -16.70 -15.35
CA ILE A 260 -13.68 -17.78 -16.23
C ILE A 260 -12.54 -18.05 -17.21
N ARG A 261 -12.04 -19.28 -17.29
CA ARG A 261 -11.12 -19.72 -18.34
C ARG A 261 -11.94 -20.44 -19.41
N VAL A 262 -11.87 -19.95 -20.62
CA VAL A 262 -12.50 -20.54 -21.82
C VAL A 262 -11.42 -21.24 -22.61
N THR A 263 -11.62 -22.54 -22.92
CA THR A 263 -10.71 -23.34 -23.70
C THR A 263 -11.50 -23.88 -24.90
N ARG A 264 -10.99 -23.71 -26.13
CA ARG A 264 -11.55 -24.36 -27.33
C ARG A 264 -11.16 -25.84 -27.33
N LEU A 265 -12.13 -26.70 -27.57
CA LEU A 265 -11.98 -28.14 -27.73
C LEU A 265 -12.09 -28.49 -29.22
N GLU A 266 -11.90 -29.75 -29.54
CA GLU A 266 -12.16 -30.29 -30.87
C GLU A 266 -13.65 -30.15 -31.24
N GLY A 267 -13.96 -30.00 -32.55
CA GLY A 267 -15.32 -29.91 -33.04
C GLY A 267 -16.08 -28.63 -32.66
N ASP A 268 -15.37 -27.51 -32.52
CA ASP A 268 -15.94 -26.19 -32.18
C ASP A 268 -16.73 -26.12 -30.86
N SER A 269 -16.55 -27.10 -30.00
CA SER A 269 -17.04 -27.06 -28.63
C SER A 269 -16.09 -26.28 -27.70
N TYR A 270 -16.62 -25.77 -26.59
CA TYR A 270 -15.88 -24.96 -25.66
C TYR A 270 -16.05 -25.41 -24.23
N GLN A 271 -14.95 -25.43 -23.48
CA GLN A 271 -14.94 -25.72 -22.05
C GLN A 271 -14.75 -24.46 -21.27
N ALA A 272 -15.61 -24.20 -20.30
CA ALA A 272 -15.43 -23.10 -19.34
C ALA A 272 -15.12 -23.65 -17.95
N HIS A 273 -14.10 -23.07 -17.33
CA HIS A 273 -13.76 -23.27 -15.92
C HIS A 273 -14.09 -22.01 -15.14
N PHE A 274 -15.02 -22.12 -14.20
CA PHE A 274 -15.48 -21.03 -13.35
C PHE A 274 -14.81 -21.12 -11.98
N THR A 275 -14.14 -20.08 -11.53
CA THR A 275 -13.65 -20.03 -10.15
C THR A 275 -14.81 -19.89 -9.18
N THR A 276 -14.86 -20.77 -8.17
CA THR A 276 -15.83 -20.76 -7.06
C THR A 276 -15.12 -20.44 -5.74
N GLY A 277 -15.87 -20.33 -4.64
CA GLY A 277 -15.31 -20.18 -3.30
C GLY A 277 -14.43 -21.35 -2.88
N THR A 278 -14.82 -22.57 -3.27
CA THR A 278 -14.22 -23.85 -2.83
C THR A 278 -13.35 -24.52 -3.89
N GLY A 279 -13.30 -24.00 -5.12
CA GLY A 279 -12.53 -24.66 -6.19
C GLY A 279 -12.87 -24.13 -7.58
N THR A 280 -12.96 -25.06 -8.54
CA THR A 280 -13.25 -24.76 -9.94
C THR A 280 -14.42 -25.63 -10.42
N ARG A 281 -15.47 -25.00 -10.96
CA ARG A 281 -16.55 -25.70 -11.67
C ARG A 281 -16.23 -25.75 -13.15
N ARG A 282 -16.26 -26.93 -13.74
CA ARG A 282 -16.08 -27.15 -15.17
C ARG A 282 -17.45 -27.34 -15.86
N GLN A 283 -17.60 -26.79 -17.06
CA GLN A 283 -18.78 -26.95 -17.89
C GLN A 283 -18.37 -26.94 -19.38
N VAL A 284 -18.92 -27.87 -20.18
CA VAL A 284 -18.70 -27.90 -21.63
C VAL A 284 -19.95 -27.37 -22.34
N TYR A 285 -19.71 -26.61 -23.41
CA TYR A 285 -20.73 -26.00 -24.25
C TYR A 285 -20.52 -26.43 -25.69
N PRO A 286 -21.62 -26.76 -26.44
CA PRO A 286 -21.53 -27.22 -27.81
C PRO A 286 -21.08 -26.11 -28.78
N SER A 287 -21.17 -24.85 -28.39
CA SER A 287 -20.68 -23.71 -29.19
C SER A 287 -20.31 -22.53 -28.33
N LEU A 288 -19.55 -21.57 -28.90
CA LEU A 288 -19.17 -20.32 -28.23
C LEU A 288 -20.39 -19.45 -27.95
N GLU A 289 -21.41 -19.47 -28.81
CA GLU A 289 -22.66 -18.72 -28.60
C GLU A 289 -23.40 -19.21 -27.35
N LYS A 290 -23.49 -20.51 -27.14
CA LYS A 290 -24.14 -21.10 -25.95
C LYS A 290 -23.36 -20.72 -24.68
N LEU A 291 -22.03 -20.74 -24.73
CA LEU A 291 -21.19 -20.26 -23.63
C LEU A 291 -21.43 -18.79 -23.37
N PHE A 292 -21.37 -17.92 -24.38
CA PHE A 292 -21.59 -16.49 -24.24
C PHE A 292 -22.98 -16.20 -23.67
N SER A 293 -24.02 -16.85 -24.17
CA SER A 293 -25.38 -16.69 -23.62
C SER A 293 -25.46 -17.02 -22.13
N SER A 294 -24.75 -18.05 -21.68
CA SER A 294 -24.76 -18.47 -20.26
C SER A 294 -24.10 -17.44 -19.32
N ILE A 295 -23.17 -16.62 -19.82
CA ILE A 295 -22.48 -15.61 -19.03
C ILE A 295 -23.07 -14.20 -19.24
N SER A 296 -23.87 -13.98 -20.28
CA SER A 296 -24.41 -12.67 -20.68
C SER A 296 -25.22 -11.99 -19.58
N THR A 297 -25.98 -12.73 -18.79
CA THR A 297 -26.72 -12.20 -17.64
C THR A 297 -25.80 -11.59 -16.59
N LYS A 298 -24.65 -12.23 -16.31
CA LYS A 298 -23.64 -11.69 -15.39
C LYS A 298 -22.98 -10.44 -15.95
N MET A 299 -22.81 -10.36 -17.26
CA MET A 299 -22.19 -9.21 -17.92
C MET A 299 -23.05 -7.93 -17.84
N LYS A 300 -24.35 -8.03 -17.59
CA LYS A 300 -25.23 -6.88 -17.36
C LYS A 300 -24.86 -6.10 -16.09
N THR A 301 -24.32 -6.78 -15.07
CA THR A 301 -23.97 -6.20 -13.77
C THR A 301 -22.46 -6.12 -13.53
N ILE A 302 -21.67 -6.97 -14.18
CA ILE A 302 -20.23 -7.07 -13.98
C ILE A 302 -19.52 -6.82 -15.32
N LYS A 303 -18.67 -5.78 -15.37
CA LYS A 303 -17.79 -5.57 -16.53
C LYS A 303 -16.65 -6.60 -16.49
N TYR A 304 -16.46 -7.27 -17.63
CA TYR A 304 -15.38 -8.23 -17.82
C TYR A 304 -14.31 -7.71 -18.78
N GLN A 305 -13.07 -8.07 -18.50
CA GLN A 305 -11.94 -8.00 -19.42
C GLN A 305 -11.73 -9.40 -20.00
N THR A 306 -11.66 -9.55 -21.31
CA THR A 306 -11.16 -10.75 -21.97
C THR A 306 -9.65 -10.61 -22.17
N GLN A 307 -8.89 -11.66 -21.91
CA GLN A 307 -7.43 -11.67 -21.96
C GLN A 307 -6.90 -12.97 -22.54
N GLN A 308 -5.85 -12.90 -23.36
CA GLN A 308 -5.20 -14.09 -23.91
C GLN A 308 -4.71 -15.02 -22.79
N GLY A 309 -4.86 -16.32 -22.99
CA GLY A 309 -4.22 -17.33 -22.15
C GLY A 309 -2.73 -17.42 -22.44
N LEU A 310 -1.94 -17.52 -21.38
CA LEU A 310 -0.48 -17.58 -21.44
C LEU A 310 -0.01 -19.00 -21.08
N ASN A 311 1.03 -19.48 -21.73
CA ASN A 311 1.70 -20.74 -21.38
C ASN A 311 2.68 -20.47 -20.24
N LEU A 312 2.14 -20.30 -19.03
CA LEU A 312 2.93 -19.97 -17.85
C LEU A 312 3.80 -21.16 -17.41
N ILE A 313 4.91 -20.84 -16.73
CA ILE A 313 5.70 -21.88 -16.08
C ILE A 313 4.89 -22.57 -14.99
N GLU A 314 5.16 -23.87 -14.84
CA GLU A 314 4.49 -24.72 -13.87
C GLU A 314 5.50 -25.51 -13.04
N ILE A 315 5.15 -25.80 -11.80
CA ILE A 315 5.82 -26.76 -10.93
C ILE A 315 4.85 -27.88 -10.63
N GLN A 316 5.13 -29.11 -11.07
CA GLN A 316 4.24 -30.26 -10.94
C GLN A 316 2.83 -29.99 -11.48
N LYS A 317 2.72 -29.45 -12.70
CA LYS A 317 1.46 -29.05 -13.37
C LYS A 317 0.65 -27.98 -12.63
N ARG A 318 1.26 -27.22 -11.71
CA ARG A 318 0.65 -26.12 -10.98
C ARG A 318 1.26 -24.78 -11.44
N PRO A 319 0.44 -23.84 -11.92
CA PRO A 319 0.95 -22.58 -12.42
C PRO A 319 1.65 -21.76 -11.32
N VAL A 320 2.68 -21.03 -11.73
CA VAL A 320 3.48 -20.16 -10.87
C VAL A 320 3.30 -18.72 -11.31
N ASP A 321 3.06 -17.85 -10.35
CA ASP A 321 3.17 -16.41 -10.52
C ASP A 321 4.16 -15.78 -9.52
N PHE A 322 4.47 -14.50 -9.71
CA PHE A 322 5.42 -13.78 -8.90
C PHE A 322 4.78 -12.51 -8.36
N ARG A 323 4.69 -12.39 -7.03
CA ARG A 323 4.28 -11.15 -6.36
C ARG A 323 5.49 -10.27 -6.13
N ALA A 324 5.60 -9.19 -6.88
CA ALA A 324 6.54 -8.11 -6.63
C ALA A 324 5.87 -7.03 -5.77
N VAL A 325 6.55 -6.58 -4.71
CA VAL A 325 6.18 -5.38 -3.95
C VAL A 325 7.17 -4.29 -4.31
N VAL A 326 6.67 -3.21 -4.87
CA VAL A 326 7.43 -2.02 -5.18
C VAL A 326 6.93 -0.86 -4.33
N GLN A 327 7.84 -0.05 -3.82
CA GLN A 327 7.53 1.08 -2.96
C GLN A 327 8.40 2.28 -3.31
N LYS A 328 7.88 3.48 -3.08
CA LYS A 328 8.70 4.68 -3.16
C LYS A 328 9.61 4.77 -1.93
N ASN A 329 10.85 5.13 -2.16
CA ASN A 329 11.90 5.25 -1.14
C ASN A 329 11.98 6.65 -0.54
N ALA A 330 13.02 6.92 0.25
CA ALA A 330 13.31 8.21 0.88
C ALA A 330 13.55 9.38 -0.10
N SER A 331 13.72 9.10 -1.39
CA SER A 331 13.85 10.12 -2.45
C SER A 331 12.66 10.14 -3.41
N GLY A 332 11.57 9.49 -3.07
CA GLY A 332 10.35 9.44 -3.88
C GLY A 332 10.46 8.55 -5.13
N LYS A 333 11.54 7.77 -5.28
CA LYS A 333 11.76 6.88 -6.43
C LYS A 333 11.27 5.47 -6.15
N TRP A 334 10.68 4.82 -7.14
CA TRP A 334 10.26 3.43 -7.07
C TRP A 334 11.46 2.50 -6.85
N THR A 335 11.33 1.61 -5.89
CA THR A 335 12.31 0.57 -5.57
C THR A 335 11.61 -0.76 -5.33
N LEU A 336 12.27 -1.86 -5.71
CA LEU A 336 11.77 -3.19 -5.42
C LEU A 336 12.02 -3.54 -3.96
N THR A 337 10.97 -3.81 -3.21
CA THR A 337 11.04 -4.22 -1.81
C THR A 337 11.19 -5.73 -1.68
N SER A 338 10.41 -6.50 -2.45
CA SER A 338 10.47 -7.96 -2.46
C SER A 338 9.87 -8.54 -3.74
N VAL A 339 10.31 -9.77 -4.10
CA VAL A 339 9.63 -10.64 -5.06
C VAL A 339 9.57 -12.04 -4.47
N VAL A 340 8.38 -12.62 -4.47
CA VAL A 340 8.16 -14.01 -4.04
C VAL A 340 7.41 -14.77 -5.14
N ALA A 341 7.78 -16.02 -5.34
CA ALA A 341 7.04 -16.93 -6.21
C ALA A 341 5.89 -17.58 -5.44
N ARG A 342 4.74 -17.69 -6.09
CA ARG A 342 3.53 -18.35 -5.57
C ARG A 342 3.16 -19.50 -6.50
N THR A 343 3.14 -20.70 -5.98
CA THR A 343 2.68 -21.88 -6.73
C THR A 343 1.23 -22.18 -6.36
N ALA A 344 0.35 -22.33 -7.33
CA ALA A 344 -1.06 -22.62 -7.10
C ALA A 344 -1.27 -23.93 -6.32
N SER A 345 -2.36 -24.05 -5.57
CA SER A 345 -2.80 -25.35 -5.05
C SER A 345 -3.29 -26.25 -6.18
N SER A 346 -3.34 -27.55 -5.94
CA SER A 346 -3.73 -28.55 -6.94
C SER A 346 -5.16 -28.39 -7.48
N GLN A 347 -6.02 -27.65 -6.79
CA GLN A 347 -7.43 -27.47 -7.15
C GLN A 347 -7.74 -26.17 -7.92
N HIS A 348 -6.72 -25.31 -8.16
CA HIS A 348 -6.93 -24.00 -8.75
C HIS A 348 -6.01 -23.74 -9.94
N PHE A 349 -6.54 -23.09 -10.96
CA PHE A 349 -5.77 -22.59 -12.11
C PHE A 349 -5.24 -21.15 -11.92
N VAL A 350 -5.38 -20.60 -10.71
CA VAL A 350 -4.82 -19.30 -10.30
C VAL A 350 -3.98 -19.47 -9.04
N SER A 351 -2.77 -18.94 -9.05
CA SER A 351 -1.82 -19.00 -7.95
C SER A 351 -2.14 -17.91 -6.92
N ASN A 352 -2.97 -18.22 -5.94
CA ASN A 352 -3.30 -17.28 -4.86
C ASN A 352 -3.08 -17.95 -3.48
N LEU A 353 -2.29 -17.30 -2.60
CA LEU A 353 -2.05 -17.80 -1.24
C LEU A 353 -3.32 -18.01 -0.42
N ALA A 354 -4.29 -17.10 -0.56
CA ALA A 354 -5.58 -17.24 0.11
C ALA A 354 -6.36 -18.49 -0.29
N ARG A 355 -5.88 -19.24 -1.31
CA ARG A 355 -6.46 -20.48 -1.83
C ARG A 355 -5.53 -21.69 -1.67
N GLY A 356 -4.60 -21.64 -0.69
CA GLY A 356 -3.70 -22.75 -0.37
C GLY A 356 -2.46 -22.85 -1.27
N GLY A 357 -2.06 -21.76 -1.93
CA GLY A 357 -0.79 -21.71 -2.67
C GLY A 357 0.43 -21.74 -1.74
N THR A 358 1.58 -22.16 -2.27
CA THR A 358 2.86 -22.19 -1.54
C THR A 358 3.79 -21.09 -2.01
N LEU A 359 4.63 -20.60 -1.07
CA LEU A 359 5.66 -19.59 -1.34
C LEU A 359 7.03 -20.23 -1.55
N SER A 360 7.81 -19.65 -2.46
CA SER A 360 9.23 -19.96 -2.62
C SER A 360 10.00 -18.73 -3.13
N THR A 361 11.33 -18.83 -3.18
CA THR A 361 12.14 -17.81 -3.84
C THR A 361 11.95 -17.85 -5.36
N VAL A 362 12.26 -16.76 -6.03
CA VAL A 362 12.23 -16.72 -7.51
C VAL A 362 13.13 -17.79 -8.11
N ASN A 363 14.36 -17.89 -7.60
CA ASN A 363 15.36 -18.83 -8.12
C ASN A 363 14.94 -20.28 -7.94
N ASP A 364 14.40 -20.64 -6.77
CA ASP A 364 13.88 -21.98 -6.52
C ASP A 364 12.71 -22.32 -7.43
N ALA A 365 11.74 -21.41 -7.59
CA ALA A 365 10.60 -21.63 -8.46
C ALA A 365 11.01 -21.81 -9.93
N VAL A 366 11.93 -20.97 -10.42
CA VAL A 366 12.45 -21.06 -11.80
C VAL A 366 13.24 -22.35 -12.01
N ALA A 367 14.08 -22.75 -11.06
CA ALA A 367 14.88 -23.98 -11.14
C ALA A 367 13.98 -25.24 -11.24
N ARG A 368 12.89 -25.29 -10.48
CA ARG A 368 11.95 -26.43 -10.40
C ARG A 368 10.86 -26.44 -11.47
N SER A 369 10.73 -25.37 -12.25
CA SER A 369 9.68 -25.21 -13.23
C SER A 369 10.03 -25.88 -14.58
N ASN A 370 9.00 -25.98 -15.44
CA ASN A 370 9.12 -26.47 -16.83
C ASN A 370 9.61 -25.39 -17.82
N ILE A 371 10.25 -24.33 -17.36
CA ILE A 371 10.83 -23.31 -18.22
C ILE A 371 11.95 -23.93 -19.08
N PHE A 372 11.90 -23.76 -20.39
CA PHE A 372 12.90 -24.33 -21.31
C PHE A 372 13.92 -23.31 -21.80
N ALA A 373 13.61 -22.01 -21.75
CA ALA A 373 14.52 -20.94 -22.12
C ALA A 373 14.49 -19.79 -21.09
N GLY A 374 15.58 -19.04 -21.00
CA GLY A 374 15.64 -17.83 -20.17
C GLY A 374 15.60 -18.08 -18.65
N LYS A 375 16.10 -19.22 -18.15
CA LYS A 375 16.28 -19.43 -16.70
C LYS A 375 17.20 -18.38 -16.12
N GLU A 376 18.35 -18.15 -16.76
CA GLU A 376 19.28 -17.13 -16.34
C GLU A 376 18.66 -15.74 -16.43
N GLY A 377 18.93 -14.91 -15.44
CA GLY A 377 18.43 -13.54 -15.38
C GLY A 377 16.93 -13.39 -15.16
N ALA A 378 16.16 -14.47 -14.92
CA ALA A 378 14.72 -14.40 -14.67
C ALA A 378 14.38 -13.42 -13.52
N SER A 379 15.12 -13.50 -12.41
CA SER A 379 14.95 -12.57 -11.28
C SER A 379 15.21 -11.11 -11.68
N LYS A 380 16.24 -10.84 -12.50
CA LYS A 380 16.54 -9.49 -13.02
C LYS A 380 15.41 -8.99 -13.94
N ARG A 381 14.90 -9.84 -14.85
CA ARG A 381 13.80 -9.47 -15.76
C ARG A 381 12.51 -9.16 -14.97
N LEU A 382 12.17 -9.96 -13.97
CA LEU A 382 11.00 -9.71 -13.11
C LEU A 382 11.14 -8.39 -12.34
N ARG A 383 12.34 -8.12 -11.78
CA ARG A 383 12.66 -6.86 -11.11
C ARG A 383 12.49 -5.66 -12.05
N THR A 384 13.09 -5.72 -13.23
CA THR A 384 13.01 -4.65 -14.22
C THR A 384 11.56 -4.40 -14.64
N ALA A 385 10.81 -5.47 -14.95
CA ALA A 385 9.39 -5.36 -15.31
C ALA A 385 8.55 -4.71 -14.19
N ALA A 386 8.76 -5.12 -12.94
CA ALA A 386 8.03 -4.56 -11.81
C ALA A 386 8.26 -3.05 -11.66
N LEU A 387 9.51 -2.59 -11.79
CA LEU A 387 9.84 -1.17 -11.67
C LEU A 387 9.27 -0.36 -12.85
N MET A 388 9.43 -0.84 -14.07
CA MET A 388 8.89 -0.17 -15.26
C MET A 388 7.37 -0.06 -15.23
N ILE A 389 6.68 -1.12 -14.77
CA ILE A 389 5.22 -1.10 -14.62
C ILE A 389 4.79 -0.10 -13.55
N ALA A 390 5.50 -0.02 -12.41
CA ALA A 390 5.20 0.95 -11.36
C ALA A 390 5.38 2.40 -11.85
N GLU A 391 6.43 2.69 -12.61
CA GLU A 391 6.68 3.98 -13.25
C GLU A 391 5.59 4.30 -14.28
N GLY A 392 5.17 3.31 -15.08
CA GLY A 392 4.08 3.47 -16.04
C GLY A 392 2.74 3.78 -15.36
N ILE A 393 2.44 3.15 -14.22
CA ILE A 393 1.25 3.48 -13.41
C ILE A 393 1.31 4.93 -12.91
N ASP A 394 2.44 5.34 -12.35
CA ASP A 394 2.64 6.69 -11.81
C ASP A 394 2.50 7.77 -12.91
N LYS A 395 2.96 7.45 -14.12
CA LYS A 395 2.91 8.35 -15.28
C LYS A 395 1.51 8.50 -15.91
N HIS A 396 0.74 7.42 -15.94
CA HIS A 396 -0.48 7.37 -16.75
C HIS A 396 -1.79 7.29 -15.94
N ILE A 397 -1.72 7.08 -14.63
CA ILE A 397 -2.91 7.08 -13.77
C ILE A 397 -2.86 8.28 -12.83
N PRO A 398 -3.83 9.21 -12.92
CA PRO A 398 -3.84 10.43 -12.11
C PRO A 398 -4.25 10.12 -10.66
N ALA A 399 -3.35 9.50 -9.90
CA ALA A 399 -3.50 9.25 -8.47
C ALA A 399 -2.11 8.99 -7.87
N HIS A 400 -1.96 9.31 -6.60
CA HIS A 400 -0.70 9.17 -5.89
C HIS A 400 -0.57 7.80 -5.24
N PHE A 401 0.45 7.04 -5.63
CA PHE A 401 0.78 5.74 -5.07
C PHE A 401 2.17 5.78 -4.42
N GLY A 402 2.28 5.19 -3.24
CA GLY A 402 3.56 4.98 -2.54
C GLY A 402 3.96 3.50 -2.47
N GLU A 403 3.02 2.60 -2.77
CA GLU A 403 3.20 1.16 -2.73
C GLU A 403 2.32 0.49 -3.79
N LEU A 404 2.88 -0.47 -4.51
CA LEU A 404 2.15 -1.33 -5.46
C LEU A 404 2.55 -2.79 -5.28
N GLY A 405 1.58 -3.68 -5.34
CA GLY A 405 1.78 -5.11 -5.50
C GLY A 405 1.55 -5.49 -6.95
N ILE A 406 2.57 -5.97 -7.62
CA ILE A 406 2.53 -6.30 -9.05
C ILE A 406 2.62 -7.81 -9.19
N ASP A 407 1.59 -8.41 -9.77
CA ASP A 407 1.54 -9.82 -10.09
C ASP A 407 2.10 -10.03 -11.48
N LEU A 408 3.23 -10.70 -11.56
CA LEU A 408 3.95 -11.04 -12.78
C LEU A 408 3.92 -12.54 -13.01
N ALA A 409 4.12 -12.94 -14.25
CA ALA A 409 4.33 -14.34 -14.61
C ALA A 409 5.51 -14.47 -15.58
N LEU A 410 6.09 -15.66 -15.63
CA LEU A 410 6.98 -16.08 -16.70
C LEU A 410 6.23 -17.11 -17.55
N ASP A 411 6.34 -17.01 -18.87
CA ASP A 411 5.97 -18.11 -19.73
C ASP A 411 7.14 -19.12 -19.88
N THR A 412 6.87 -20.22 -20.51
CA THR A 412 7.86 -21.30 -20.68
C THR A 412 9.07 -20.88 -21.52
N SER A 413 8.99 -19.79 -22.29
CA SER A 413 10.11 -19.17 -23.01
C SER A 413 10.91 -18.15 -22.19
N GLY A 414 10.46 -17.90 -20.95
CA GLY A 414 11.12 -16.94 -20.05
C GLY A 414 10.72 -15.47 -20.24
N ARG A 415 9.69 -15.20 -21.06
CA ARG A 415 9.13 -13.85 -21.21
C ARG A 415 8.31 -13.49 -19.97
N VAL A 416 8.46 -12.24 -19.52
CA VAL A 416 7.69 -11.70 -18.38
C VAL A 416 6.36 -11.12 -18.86
N TRP A 417 5.30 -11.41 -18.10
CA TRP A 417 3.96 -10.93 -18.34
C TRP A 417 3.36 -10.29 -17.10
N LEU A 418 2.62 -9.20 -17.29
CA LEU A 418 1.80 -8.59 -16.24
C LEU A 418 0.47 -9.32 -16.11
N LEU A 419 0.14 -9.76 -14.91
CA LEU A 419 -1.16 -10.36 -14.60
C LEU A 419 -2.12 -9.37 -13.95
N GLU A 420 -1.63 -8.61 -12.95
CA GLU A 420 -2.45 -7.66 -12.18
C GLU A 420 -1.56 -6.64 -11.44
N VAL A 421 -2.11 -5.44 -11.18
CA VAL A 421 -1.52 -4.44 -10.26
C VAL A 421 -2.49 -4.14 -9.13
N ASN A 422 -2.01 -4.22 -7.90
CA ASN A 422 -2.75 -3.94 -6.68
C ASN A 422 -2.17 -2.72 -5.96
N SER A 423 -2.96 -1.67 -5.76
CA SER A 423 -2.52 -0.44 -5.06
C SER A 423 -2.44 -0.58 -3.54
N LYS A 424 -2.98 -1.65 -2.98
CA LYS A 424 -3.01 -1.93 -1.54
C LYS A 424 -2.70 -3.40 -1.28
N PRO A 425 -1.44 -3.82 -1.54
CA PRO A 425 -1.06 -5.22 -1.34
C PRO A 425 -1.21 -5.63 0.11
N SER A 426 -1.65 -6.88 0.35
CA SER A 426 -1.74 -7.45 1.69
C SER A 426 -0.36 -7.49 2.35
N LYS A 427 -0.30 -7.20 3.63
CA LYS A 427 0.96 -7.26 4.39
C LYS A 427 1.33 -8.68 4.83
N SER A 428 0.37 -9.58 4.90
CA SER A 428 0.61 -11.00 5.16
C SER A 428 1.31 -11.71 4.00
N ASP A 429 1.04 -11.28 2.75
CA ASP A 429 1.63 -11.86 1.55
C ASP A 429 3.11 -11.48 1.32
N ASN A 430 3.61 -10.53 2.10
CA ASN A 430 4.94 -9.95 1.95
C ASN A 430 5.91 -10.41 3.05
N THR A 431 5.60 -11.49 3.74
CA THR A 431 6.51 -12.04 4.77
C THR A 431 7.77 -12.56 4.07
N PRO A 432 8.96 -12.05 4.36
CA PRO A 432 10.20 -12.63 3.83
C PRO A 432 10.31 -14.09 4.26
N LEU A 433 10.75 -14.95 3.34
CA LEU A 433 10.99 -16.37 3.64
C LEU A 433 12.15 -16.59 4.63
N ASN A 434 12.96 -15.58 4.86
CA ASN A 434 14.07 -15.62 5.82
C ASN A 434 13.69 -14.87 7.11
N GLN A 435 13.15 -15.57 8.08
CA GLN A 435 12.88 -15.10 9.45
C GLN A 435 14.09 -15.31 10.37
N GLU A 436 15.26 -14.87 9.99
CA GLU A 436 16.40 -14.92 10.91
C GLU A 436 16.77 -13.54 11.46
N ASN A 437 15.84 -12.86 12.13
CA ASN A 437 16.18 -11.79 13.09
C ASN A 437 14.89 -11.14 13.63
N ASP A 438 14.47 -11.54 14.78
CA ASP A 438 13.26 -11.05 15.48
C ASP A 438 13.24 -9.54 15.82
N ASN A 439 14.33 -8.80 15.58
CA ASN A 439 14.44 -7.38 15.92
C ASN A 439 14.58 -6.42 14.73
N LYS A 440 14.45 -6.86 13.47
CA LYS A 440 14.59 -5.99 12.30
C LYS A 440 13.23 -5.64 11.69
N ILE A 441 12.93 -4.35 11.68
CA ILE A 441 11.79 -3.79 10.95
C ILE A 441 11.85 -4.21 9.48
N ARG A 442 10.77 -4.81 8.98
CA ARG A 442 10.68 -5.27 7.59
C ARG A 442 10.96 -4.13 6.60
N PRO A 443 11.65 -4.40 5.47
CA PRO A 443 11.90 -3.38 4.44
C PRO A 443 10.64 -2.66 3.98
N SER A 444 9.50 -3.37 3.88
CA SER A 444 8.22 -2.79 3.48
C SER A 444 7.67 -1.77 4.48
N VAL A 445 7.90 -1.94 5.76
CA VAL A 445 7.52 -0.98 6.82
C VAL A 445 8.47 0.21 6.80
N ARG A 446 9.77 -0.04 6.73
CA ARG A 446 10.80 0.99 6.65
C ARG A 446 10.57 1.95 5.49
N ASN A 447 10.26 1.42 4.29
CA ASN A 447 10.02 2.24 3.10
C ASN A 447 8.78 3.14 3.26
N VAL A 448 7.70 2.65 3.86
CA VAL A 448 6.51 3.47 4.17
C VAL A 448 6.89 4.68 5.03
N ILE A 449 7.68 4.46 6.09
CA ILE A 449 8.09 5.54 7.00
C ILE A 449 9.03 6.52 6.28
N GLN A 450 10.01 6.02 5.54
CA GLN A 450 10.95 6.86 4.79
C GLN A 450 10.25 7.70 3.72
N TYR A 451 9.30 7.10 3.02
CA TYR A 451 8.50 7.82 2.03
C TYR A 451 7.60 8.87 2.68
N SER A 452 6.97 8.55 3.81
CA SER A 452 6.18 9.53 4.57
C SER A 452 7.03 10.72 5.04
N ARG A 453 8.28 10.46 5.46
CA ARG A 453 9.23 11.53 5.79
C ARG A 453 9.60 12.39 4.58
N PHE A 454 9.83 11.78 3.44
CA PHE A 454 10.09 12.49 2.19
C PHE A 454 8.92 13.41 1.82
N LEU A 455 7.68 12.89 1.86
CA LEU A 455 6.48 13.65 1.52
C LEU A 455 6.21 14.82 2.46
N SER A 456 6.53 14.68 3.74
CA SER A 456 6.33 15.70 4.76
C SER A 456 7.49 16.69 4.92
N GLY A 457 8.58 16.46 4.20
CA GLY A 457 9.76 17.33 4.26
C GLY A 457 10.67 17.10 5.48
N PHE A 458 10.60 15.94 6.17
CA PHE A 458 11.43 15.58 7.32
C PHE A 458 12.61 14.68 6.98
#